data_def466fd4f4b1c9fd52c106536acd4e5
#
_entry.id   def466fd4f4b1c9fd52c106536acd4e5
#
_cell.length_a   1.000
_cell.length_b   1.000
_cell.length_c   1.000
_cell.angle_alpha   90.00
_cell.angle_beta   90.00
_cell.angle_gamma   90.00
#
_symmetry.space_group_name_H-M   'P 1'
#
loop_
_entity.id
_entity.type
_entity.pdbx_description
1 polymer ?
#
loop_
_entity_poly.entity_id
_entity_poly.type
_entity_poly.pdbx_seq_one_letter_code
_entity_poly.pdbx_strand_id
1 'polypeptide(L)'
;MRVHPEAGAVSRGPALSAAIPERPGVSWKAWGSGLLLLAVLAWSYSGTEANFRELIGEEGRSQMWKFVSGLWPPETSLKFLGGAARAAVQTLAISIMGTALSVIIASFLMAFASDNLMVRGVLFERAGAGTAAGRLRYTGYWAARTAMAVLRSVPEMVLAIIFIFAVGLGPFAGVLALGVHNGGVLGKLYSETLENVDPRPIEALQATGAGRFSIFLYGLLPQAFPQLLAYTLY
;
A
#
# COMPACT_ATOMS: atom_id res chain seq x y z
N MET A 1 -14.56 -7.67 -83.93
CA MET A 1 -14.89 -7.71 -82.47
C MET A 1 -13.63 -7.31 -81.71
N ARG A 2 -13.52 -6.02 -81.28
CA ARG A 2 -12.33 -5.46 -80.63
C ARG A 2 -12.62 -5.39 -79.19
N VAL A 3 -11.86 -6.11 -78.34
CA VAL A 3 -11.92 -6.06 -76.88
C VAL A 3 -10.86 -5.06 -76.46
N HIS A 4 -11.31 -3.97 -75.83
CA HIS A 4 -10.44 -3.02 -75.15
C HIS A 4 -10.16 -3.55 -73.73
N PRO A 5 -8.92 -3.54 -73.27
CA PRO A 5 -8.63 -3.74 -71.86
C PRO A 5 -8.68 -2.38 -71.14
N GLU A 6 -9.64 -2.18 -70.28
CA GLU A 6 -9.64 -1.07 -69.30
C GLU A 6 -8.60 -1.35 -68.22
N ALA A 7 -7.55 -0.57 -68.26
CA ALA A 7 -6.55 -0.54 -67.17
C ALA A 7 -7.15 0.15 -65.96
N GLY A 8 -7.47 -0.64 -64.91
CA GLY A 8 -7.90 -0.14 -63.63
C GLY A 8 -6.82 0.75 -62.99
N ALA A 9 -7.13 2.04 -62.88
CA ALA A 9 -6.31 3.00 -62.14
C ALA A 9 -6.38 2.65 -60.65
N VAL A 10 -5.31 2.07 -60.11
CA VAL A 10 -5.12 1.93 -58.66
C VAL A 10 -4.95 3.34 -58.06
N SER A 11 -5.99 3.84 -57.40
CA SER A 11 -5.94 5.08 -56.65
C SER A 11 -4.94 4.90 -55.49
N ARG A 12 -3.77 5.52 -55.62
CA ARG A 12 -2.82 5.67 -54.50
C ARG A 12 -3.50 6.56 -53.46
N GLY A 13 -3.98 5.93 -52.38
CA GLY A 13 -4.44 6.66 -51.19
C GLY A 13 -3.39 7.66 -50.71
N PRO A 14 -3.81 8.73 -50.04
CA PRO A 14 -2.90 9.77 -49.58
C PRO A 14 -1.81 9.16 -48.73
N ALA A 15 -0.56 9.37 -49.11
CA ALA A 15 0.61 9.00 -48.31
C ALA A 15 0.49 9.70 -46.97
N LEU A 16 0.25 8.91 -45.91
CA LEU A 16 0.37 9.36 -44.53
C LEU A 16 1.84 9.70 -44.28
N SER A 17 2.23 10.92 -44.69
CA SER A 17 3.43 11.57 -44.19
C SER A 17 3.18 11.81 -42.68
N ALA A 18 3.52 10.83 -41.86
CA ALA A 18 3.59 11.02 -40.43
C ALA A 18 4.66 12.09 -40.18
N ALA A 19 4.23 13.33 -40.07
CA ALA A 19 5.09 14.41 -39.61
C ALA A 19 5.66 14.00 -38.26
N ILE A 20 6.96 13.70 -38.25
CA ILE A 20 7.69 13.44 -36.98
C ILE A 20 7.51 14.71 -36.14
N PRO A 21 6.88 14.63 -34.96
CA PRO A 21 6.67 15.81 -34.13
C PRO A 21 8.04 16.42 -33.80
N GLU A 22 8.25 17.65 -34.20
CA GLU A 22 9.45 18.42 -33.86
C GLU A 22 9.59 18.41 -32.34
N ARG A 23 10.78 18.05 -31.85
CA ARG A 23 11.06 18.09 -30.41
C ARG A 23 10.86 19.53 -29.95
N PRO A 24 9.99 19.77 -28.97
CA PRO A 24 9.79 21.13 -28.46
C PRO A 24 11.12 21.65 -27.95
N GLY A 25 11.55 22.80 -28.49
CA GLY A 25 12.75 23.49 -28.01
C GLY A 25 12.64 23.73 -26.50
N VAL A 26 13.75 23.59 -25.79
CA VAL A 26 13.77 23.81 -24.33
C VAL A 26 13.28 25.22 -24.05
N SER A 27 12.08 25.34 -23.49
CA SER A 27 11.46 26.62 -23.21
C SER A 27 12.25 27.34 -22.08
N TRP A 28 12.30 28.63 -22.12
CA TRP A 28 12.95 29.45 -21.07
C TRP A 28 12.35 29.14 -19.67
N LYS A 29 11.07 28.70 -19.60
CA LYS A 29 10.42 28.23 -18.39
C LYS A 29 11.08 26.96 -17.83
N ALA A 30 11.56 26.07 -18.69
CA ALA A 30 12.28 24.88 -18.27
C ALA A 30 13.65 25.22 -17.68
N TRP A 31 14.32 26.25 -18.19
CA TRP A 31 15.55 26.77 -17.59
C TRP A 31 15.28 27.38 -16.21
N GLY A 32 14.20 28.17 -16.08
CA GLY A 32 13.79 28.77 -14.82
C GLY A 32 13.43 27.70 -13.75
N SER A 33 12.71 26.65 -14.13
CA SER A 33 12.40 25.56 -13.22
C SER A 33 13.64 24.74 -12.83
N GLY A 34 14.58 24.55 -13.75
CA GLY A 34 15.86 23.90 -13.48
C GLY A 34 16.70 24.69 -12.47
N LEU A 35 16.77 26.00 -12.65
CA LEU A 35 17.50 26.93 -11.76
C LEU A 35 16.87 26.96 -10.36
N LEU A 36 15.54 26.98 -10.28
CA LEU A 36 14.80 26.91 -9.02
C LEU A 36 15.08 25.58 -8.30
N LEU A 37 15.05 24.47 -9.03
CA LEU A 37 15.36 23.15 -8.47
C LEU A 37 16.79 23.12 -7.91
N LEU A 38 17.77 23.63 -8.67
CA LEU A 38 19.15 23.71 -8.21
C LEU A 38 19.30 24.59 -6.98
N ALA A 39 18.61 25.74 -6.93
CA ALA A 39 18.61 26.62 -5.77
C ALA A 39 18.02 25.93 -4.52
N VAL A 40 16.91 25.21 -4.68
CA VAL A 40 16.28 24.43 -3.59
C VAL A 40 17.22 23.32 -3.13
N LEU A 41 17.86 22.60 -4.05
CA LEU A 41 18.83 21.54 -3.70
C LEU A 41 20.07 22.12 -2.98
N ALA A 42 20.60 23.25 -3.45
CA ALA A 42 21.73 23.91 -2.80
C ALA A 42 21.37 24.43 -1.40
N TRP A 43 20.18 24.99 -1.25
CA TRP A 43 19.67 25.43 0.05
C TRP A 43 19.44 24.22 0.99
N SER A 44 18.84 23.14 0.49
CA SER A 44 18.66 21.88 1.24
C SER A 44 20.01 21.30 1.67
N TYR A 45 20.99 21.28 0.75
CA TYR A 45 22.35 20.79 1.06
C TYR A 45 23.03 21.62 2.16
N SER A 46 22.91 22.95 2.08
CA SER A 46 23.49 23.84 3.10
C SER A 46 22.80 23.71 4.48
N GLY A 47 21.50 23.38 4.49
CA GLY A 47 20.72 23.21 5.72
C GLY A 47 20.87 21.84 6.39
N THR A 48 21.32 20.82 5.65
CA THR A 48 21.46 19.46 6.19
C THR A 48 22.84 19.16 6.78
N GLU A 49 23.78 20.11 6.73
CA GLU A 49 25.19 19.91 7.18
C GLU A 49 25.82 18.63 6.60
N ALA A 50 25.34 18.19 5.43
CA ALA A 50 25.78 16.98 4.79
C ALA A 50 27.25 17.09 4.35
N ASN A 51 28.14 16.49 5.12
CA ASN A 51 29.57 16.53 4.88
C ASN A 51 30.04 15.22 4.26
N PHE A 52 29.96 15.13 2.93
CA PHE A 52 30.46 13.94 2.22
C PHE A 52 31.96 13.71 2.42
N ARG A 53 32.72 14.75 2.82
CA ARG A 53 34.13 14.59 3.13
C ARG A 53 34.36 13.74 4.39
N GLU A 54 33.46 13.79 5.37
CA GLU A 54 33.53 12.94 6.56
C GLU A 54 33.30 11.45 6.20
N LEU A 55 32.41 11.19 5.24
CA LEU A 55 32.16 9.81 4.79
C LEU A 55 33.37 9.20 4.07
N ILE A 56 34.08 10.01 3.24
CA ILE A 56 35.23 9.57 2.43
C ILE A 56 36.55 9.80 3.18
N GLY A 57 36.53 10.64 4.21
CA GLY A 57 37.70 10.95 5.04
C GLY A 57 38.29 9.74 5.75
N GLU A 58 39.50 9.89 6.30
CA GLU A 58 40.17 8.82 6.99
C GLU A 58 39.35 8.26 8.16
N GLU A 59 38.65 9.12 8.88
CA GLU A 59 37.80 8.72 10.00
C GLU A 59 36.60 7.86 9.55
N GLY A 60 35.83 8.33 8.56
CA GLY A 60 34.69 7.58 8.02
C GLY A 60 35.12 6.24 7.43
N ARG A 61 36.20 6.23 6.64
CA ARG A 61 36.77 5.02 6.05
C ARG A 61 37.30 4.06 7.11
N SER A 62 37.96 4.57 8.16
CA SER A 62 38.43 3.77 9.28
C SER A 62 37.28 3.13 10.06
N GLN A 63 36.20 3.88 10.33
CA GLN A 63 34.99 3.35 11.00
C GLN A 63 34.30 2.29 10.16
N MET A 64 34.13 2.55 8.85
CA MET A 64 33.58 1.56 7.92
C MET A 64 34.45 0.29 7.86
N TRP A 65 35.76 0.46 7.81
CA TRP A 65 36.68 -0.69 7.80
C TRP A 65 36.64 -1.47 9.11
N LYS A 66 36.60 -0.80 10.26
CA LYS A 66 36.43 -1.46 11.57
C LYS A 66 35.13 -2.25 11.65
N PHE A 67 34.03 -1.68 11.11
CA PHE A 67 32.74 -2.38 11.06
C PHE A 67 32.82 -3.62 10.17
N VAL A 68 33.33 -3.48 8.94
CA VAL A 68 33.45 -4.60 7.99
C VAL A 68 34.42 -5.67 8.48
N SER A 69 35.58 -5.26 9.00
CA SER A 69 36.55 -6.21 9.53
C SER A 69 36.08 -6.92 10.80
N GLY A 70 35.19 -6.27 11.57
CA GLY A 70 34.56 -6.89 12.75
C GLY A 70 33.52 -7.95 12.42
N LEU A 71 33.06 -8.04 11.13
CA LEU A 71 32.17 -9.11 10.69
C LEU A 71 32.91 -10.47 10.48
N TRP A 72 34.22 -10.46 10.45
CA TRP A 72 35.04 -11.65 10.23
C TRP A 72 36.15 -11.80 11.26
N PRO A 73 36.33 -12.98 11.90
CA PRO A 73 35.54 -14.21 11.75
C PRO A 73 34.19 -14.14 12.49
N PRO A 74 33.13 -14.79 11.95
CA PRO A 74 31.84 -14.86 12.64
C PRO A 74 31.95 -15.68 13.93
N GLU A 75 31.22 -15.28 14.97
CA GLU A 75 31.15 -16.05 16.20
C GLU A 75 30.29 -17.31 16.02
N THR A 76 30.92 -18.47 16.12
CA THR A 76 30.31 -19.79 15.91
C THR A 76 30.19 -20.61 17.20
N SER A 77 30.34 -19.96 18.37
CA SER A 77 30.17 -20.67 19.63
C SER A 77 28.73 -21.22 19.76
N LEU A 78 28.62 -22.44 20.33
CA LEU A 78 27.28 -23.06 20.53
C LEU A 78 26.35 -22.19 21.40
N LYS A 79 26.92 -21.43 22.32
CA LYS A 79 26.18 -20.49 23.15
C LYS A 79 25.59 -19.34 22.32
N PHE A 80 26.37 -18.76 21.41
CA PHE A 80 25.95 -17.71 20.51
C PHE A 80 24.89 -18.21 19.52
N LEU A 81 25.16 -19.36 18.88
CA LEU A 81 24.23 -19.97 17.93
C LEU A 81 22.89 -20.34 18.58
N GLY A 82 22.91 -20.87 19.81
CA GLY A 82 21.70 -21.14 20.58
C GLY A 82 20.92 -19.88 20.92
N GLY A 83 21.60 -18.79 21.23
CA GLY A 83 20.98 -17.48 21.44
C GLY A 83 20.34 -16.92 20.16
N ALA A 84 21.09 -16.97 19.05
CA ALA A 84 20.62 -16.52 17.74
C ALA A 84 19.42 -17.33 17.24
N ALA A 85 19.45 -18.65 17.39
CA ALA A 85 18.31 -19.51 17.04
C ALA A 85 17.06 -19.18 17.86
N ARG A 86 17.20 -18.94 19.16
CA ARG A 86 16.07 -18.52 20.02
C ARG A 86 15.52 -17.18 19.56
N ALA A 87 16.38 -16.19 19.27
CA ALA A 87 15.97 -14.90 18.77
C ALA A 87 15.24 -15.00 17.41
N ALA A 88 15.72 -15.88 16.52
CA ALA A 88 15.07 -16.12 15.24
C ALA A 88 13.65 -16.71 15.41
N VAL A 89 13.49 -17.72 16.26
CA VAL A 89 12.18 -18.29 16.59
C VAL A 89 11.26 -17.25 17.23
N GLN A 90 11.78 -16.41 18.10
CA GLN A 90 11.02 -15.33 18.71
C GLN A 90 10.56 -14.29 17.67
N THR A 91 11.41 -13.93 16.71
CA THR A 91 11.04 -13.02 15.60
C THR A 91 9.93 -13.62 14.73
N LEU A 92 10.01 -14.91 14.41
CA LEU A 92 8.94 -15.62 13.68
C LEU A 92 7.63 -15.61 14.46
N ALA A 93 7.67 -15.86 15.77
CA ALA A 93 6.48 -15.83 16.61
C ALA A 93 5.86 -14.42 16.65
N ILE A 94 6.66 -13.37 16.78
CA ILE A 94 6.19 -11.98 16.72
C ILE A 94 5.52 -11.69 15.37
N SER A 95 6.14 -12.09 14.25
CA SER A 95 5.60 -11.88 12.92
C SER A 95 4.25 -12.58 12.72
N ILE A 96 4.16 -13.85 13.09
CA ILE A 96 2.91 -14.62 12.97
C ILE A 96 1.80 -14.01 13.82
N MET A 97 2.07 -13.74 15.08
CA MET A 97 1.09 -13.16 16.00
C MET A 97 0.71 -11.72 15.61
N GLY A 98 1.68 -10.91 15.19
CA GLY A 98 1.46 -9.56 14.70
C GLY A 98 0.59 -9.55 13.44
N THR A 99 0.87 -10.42 12.48
CA THR A 99 0.05 -10.58 11.26
C THR A 99 -1.36 -11.06 11.60
N ALA A 100 -1.52 -12.04 12.48
CA ALA A 100 -2.84 -12.49 12.92
C ALA A 100 -3.65 -11.36 13.55
N LEU A 101 -3.03 -10.57 14.42
CA LEU A 101 -3.66 -9.40 15.04
C LEU A 101 -4.01 -8.33 13.97
N SER A 102 -3.12 -8.10 13.01
CA SER A 102 -3.35 -7.17 11.89
C SER A 102 -4.57 -7.58 11.06
N VAL A 103 -4.70 -8.87 10.74
CA VAL A 103 -5.83 -9.41 9.97
C VAL A 103 -7.14 -9.22 10.74
N ILE A 104 -7.15 -9.47 12.05
CA ILE A 104 -8.33 -9.25 12.90
C ILE A 104 -8.75 -7.78 12.87
N ILE A 105 -7.82 -6.86 13.13
CA ILE A 105 -8.07 -5.41 13.11
C ILE A 105 -8.53 -4.97 11.71
N ALA A 106 -7.82 -5.40 10.66
CA ALA A 106 -8.14 -5.07 9.28
C ALA A 106 -9.53 -5.56 8.86
N SER A 107 -9.88 -6.79 9.21
CA SER A 107 -11.20 -7.37 8.90
C SER A 107 -12.33 -6.60 9.59
N PHE A 108 -12.11 -6.18 10.83
CA PHE A 108 -13.07 -5.35 11.55
C PHE A 108 -13.21 -3.97 10.91
N LEU A 109 -12.10 -3.28 10.65
CA LEU A 109 -12.11 -1.95 10.06
C LEU A 109 -12.67 -1.96 8.63
N MET A 110 -12.32 -2.96 7.81
CA MET A 110 -12.80 -3.14 6.45
C MET A 110 -14.34 -3.19 6.38
N ALA A 111 -14.98 -3.88 7.35
CA ALA A 111 -16.44 -4.00 7.38
C ALA A 111 -17.14 -2.63 7.50
N PHE A 112 -16.54 -1.69 8.22
CA PHE A 112 -17.08 -0.34 8.38
C PHE A 112 -16.55 0.66 7.34
N ALA A 113 -15.35 0.44 6.81
CA ALA A 113 -14.68 1.38 5.92
C ALA A 113 -14.98 1.17 4.44
N SER A 114 -15.62 0.06 4.06
CA SER A 114 -16.01 -0.19 2.68
C SER A 114 -17.25 0.60 2.30
N ASP A 115 -17.14 1.40 1.22
CA ASP A 115 -18.24 2.20 0.68
C ASP A 115 -19.40 1.33 0.20
N ASN A 116 -19.09 0.20 -0.44
CA ASN A 116 -20.07 -0.78 -0.92
C ASN A 116 -20.89 -1.41 0.20
N LEU A 117 -20.32 -1.55 1.40
CA LEU A 117 -21.00 -2.14 2.55
C LEU A 117 -21.79 -1.10 3.34
N MET A 118 -21.26 0.12 3.50
CA MET A 118 -21.83 1.12 4.41
C MET A 118 -22.67 2.20 3.72
N VAL A 119 -22.27 2.65 2.53
CA VAL A 119 -22.83 3.86 1.89
C VAL A 119 -23.60 3.54 0.62
N ARG A 120 -23.02 2.82 -0.33
CA ARG A 120 -23.61 2.58 -1.66
C ARG A 120 -24.60 1.42 -1.72
N GLY A 121 -24.79 0.70 -0.64
CA GLY A 121 -25.95 -0.18 -0.51
C GLY A 121 -25.92 -1.47 -1.30
N VAL A 122 -24.75 -2.05 -1.59
CA VAL A 122 -24.68 -3.42 -2.14
C VAL A 122 -25.31 -4.42 -1.14
N LEU A 123 -25.10 -4.22 0.15
CA LEU A 123 -25.70 -5.01 1.21
C LEU A 123 -26.82 -4.30 1.97
N PHE A 124 -26.92 -2.99 1.83
CA PHE A 124 -27.94 -2.22 2.53
C PHE A 124 -28.65 -1.32 1.52
N GLU A 125 -29.95 -1.48 1.35
CA GLU A 125 -30.76 -0.48 0.66
C GLU A 125 -30.37 0.90 1.17
N ARG A 126 -30.30 1.89 0.24
CA ARG A 126 -30.06 3.29 0.60
C ARG A 126 -30.98 3.66 1.75
N ALA A 127 -30.51 3.52 2.98
CA ALA A 127 -31.19 4.15 4.10
C ALA A 127 -31.19 5.63 3.77
N GLY A 128 -32.38 6.20 3.59
CA GLY A 128 -32.52 7.59 3.15
C GLY A 128 -31.57 8.47 3.94
N ALA A 129 -30.84 9.33 3.26
CA ALA A 129 -29.77 10.17 3.82
C ALA A 129 -30.18 11.00 5.06
N GLY A 130 -31.47 11.03 5.38
CA GLY A 130 -32.07 11.72 6.52
C GLY A 130 -32.39 10.86 7.74
N THR A 131 -32.23 9.54 7.68
CA THR A 131 -32.54 8.65 8.82
C THR A 131 -31.41 8.60 9.84
N ALA A 132 -31.75 8.41 11.12
CA ALA A 132 -30.74 8.23 12.18
C ALA A 132 -29.77 7.06 11.88
N ALA A 133 -30.29 5.98 11.31
CA ALA A 133 -29.51 4.83 10.86
C ALA A 133 -28.53 5.18 9.73
N GLY A 134 -28.95 6.01 8.76
CA GLY A 134 -28.08 6.49 7.68
C GLY A 134 -26.93 7.36 8.21
N ARG A 135 -27.22 8.26 9.16
CA ARG A 135 -26.21 9.09 9.83
C ARG A 135 -25.21 8.24 10.60
N LEU A 136 -25.67 7.25 11.37
CA LEU A 136 -24.81 6.37 12.13
C LEU A 136 -23.86 5.55 11.23
N ARG A 137 -24.34 5.05 10.09
CA ARG A 137 -23.49 4.35 9.10
C ARG A 137 -22.45 5.26 8.49
N TYR A 138 -22.86 6.47 8.10
CA TYR A 138 -21.94 7.45 7.53
C TYR A 138 -20.86 7.90 8.51
N THR A 139 -21.21 8.11 9.78
CA THR A 139 -20.22 8.42 10.83
C THR A 139 -19.31 7.24 11.11
N GLY A 140 -19.83 6.00 11.14
CA GLY A 140 -19.03 4.78 11.30
C GLY A 140 -18.04 4.59 10.15
N TYR A 141 -18.47 4.83 8.92
CA TYR A 141 -17.61 4.78 7.74
C TYR A 141 -16.43 5.76 7.84
N TRP A 142 -16.71 7.03 8.13
CA TRP A 142 -15.65 8.03 8.27
C TRP A 142 -14.76 7.79 9.48
N ALA A 143 -15.33 7.33 10.58
CA ALA A 143 -14.56 6.97 11.78
C ALA A 143 -13.56 5.83 11.48
N ALA A 144 -14.00 4.77 10.79
CA ALA A 144 -13.13 3.66 10.41
C ALA A 144 -12.03 4.11 9.43
N ARG A 145 -12.35 4.92 8.43
CA ARG A 145 -11.36 5.47 7.49
C ARG A 145 -10.34 6.38 8.18
N THR A 146 -10.80 7.22 9.09
CA THR A 146 -9.91 8.07 9.89
C THR A 146 -9.02 7.23 10.81
N ALA A 147 -9.59 6.23 11.48
CA ALA A 147 -8.81 5.30 12.32
C ALA A 147 -7.69 4.63 11.51
N MET A 148 -8.01 4.06 10.34
CA MET A 148 -6.99 3.46 9.47
C MET A 148 -5.94 4.47 9.02
N ALA A 149 -6.34 5.71 8.69
CA ALA A 149 -5.40 6.76 8.31
C ALA A 149 -4.45 7.12 9.45
N VAL A 150 -4.95 7.20 10.67
CA VAL A 150 -4.16 7.47 11.88
C VAL A 150 -3.22 6.30 12.19
N LEU A 151 -3.74 5.06 12.22
CA LEU A 151 -2.96 3.87 12.57
C LEU A 151 -1.75 3.67 11.64
N ARG A 152 -1.92 3.90 10.34
CA ARG A 152 -0.84 3.75 9.35
C ARG A 152 0.07 4.98 9.24
N SER A 153 -0.33 6.16 9.76
CA SER A 153 0.51 7.36 9.70
C SER A 153 1.59 7.38 10.77
N VAL A 154 1.38 6.64 11.87
CA VAL A 154 2.36 6.53 12.94
C VAL A 154 3.39 5.46 12.55
N PRO A 155 4.70 5.79 12.47
CA PRO A 155 5.73 4.80 12.18
C PRO A 155 5.70 3.65 13.21
N GLU A 156 5.86 2.42 12.72
CA GLU A 156 5.80 1.22 13.55
C GLU A 156 6.75 1.27 14.76
N MET A 157 7.96 1.82 14.57
CA MET A 157 8.94 1.96 15.67
C MET A 157 8.44 2.87 16.78
N VAL A 158 7.67 3.92 16.45
CA VAL A 158 7.06 4.82 17.45
C VAL A 158 5.99 4.07 18.23
N LEU A 159 5.15 3.29 17.55
CA LEU A 159 4.18 2.42 18.22
C LEU A 159 4.87 1.39 19.12
N ALA A 160 5.98 0.79 18.67
CA ALA A 160 6.74 -0.16 19.47
C ALA A 160 7.23 0.49 20.78
N ILE A 161 7.74 1.71 20.72
CA ILE A 161 8.17 2.45 21.91
C ILE A 161 6.98 2.71 22.85
N ILE A 162 5.85 3.18 22.33
CA ILE A 162 4.63 3.42 23.11
C ILE A 162 4.18 2.13 23.82
N PHE A 163 4.17 0.99 23.08
CA PHE A 163 3.77 -0.28 23.68
C PHE A 163 4.80 -0.82 24.69
N ILE A 164 6.09 -0.57 24.49
CA ILE A 164 7.11 -0.89 25.53
C ILE A 164 6.81 -0.17 26.84
N PHE A 165 6.43 1.11 26.78
CA PHE A 165 6.04 1.83 27.97
C PHE A 165 4.73 1.34 28.59
N ALA A 166 3.80 0.82 27.79
CA ALA A 166 2.50 0.34 28.25
C ALA A 166 2.54 -1.08 28.83
N VAL A 167 3.23 -2.01 28.19
CA VAL A 167 3.21 -3.45 28.54
C VAL A 167 4.58 -4.00 28.97
N GLY A 168 5.62 -3.16 28.93
CA GLY A 168 6.98 -3.55 29.26
C GLY A 168 7.80 -4.02 28.07
N LEU A 169 9.12 -4.14 28.32
CA LEU A 169 10.09 -4.65 27.33
C LEU A 169 9.82 -6.14 27.05
N GLY A 170 9.53 -6.47 25.79
CA GLY A 170 9.33 -7.87 25.40
C GLY A 170 8.71 -8.04 24.03
N PRO A 171 8.60 -9.30 23.57
CA PRO A 171 8.02 -9.63 22.24
C PRO A 171 6.59 -9.15 22.07
N PHE A 172 5.82 -9.08 23.16
CA PHE A 172 4.42 -8.69 23.11
C PHE A 172 4.22 -7.24 22.66
N ALA A 173 5.11 -6.33 23.08
CA ALA A 173 5.10 -4.94 22.57
C ALA A 173 5.29 -4.88 21.05
N GLY A 174 6.18 -5.73 20.51
CA GLY A 174 6.38 -5.88 19.07
C GLY A 174 5.14 -6.42 18.34
N VAL A 175 4.47 -7.43 18.89
CA VAL A 175 3.21 -7.97 18.34
C VAL A 175 2.14 -6.87 18.28
N LEU A 176 2.00 -6.07 19.32
CA LEU A 176 1.02 -4.97 19.36
C LEU A 176 1.36 -3.88 18.33
N ALA A 177 2.63 -3.49 18.24
CA ALA A 177 3.07 -2.47 17.28
C ALA A 177 2.81 -2.89 15.83
N LEU A 178 3.28 -4.09 15.44
CA LEU A 178 3.02 -4.69 14.13
C LEU A 178 1.52 -4.84 13.87
N GLY A 179 0.80 -5.41 14.83
CA GLY A 179 -0.63 -5.67 14.69
C GLY A 179 -1.46 -4.42 14.44
N VAL A 180 -1.18 -3.35 15.19
CA VAL A 180 -1.91 -2.08 15.10
C VAL A 180 -1.53 -1.34 13.82
N HIS A 181 -0.24 -1.19 13.52
CA HIS A 181 0.23 -0.50 12.32
C HIS A 181 -0.26 -1.19 11.04
N ASN A 182 0.06 -2.47 10.90
CA ASN A 182 -0.33 -3.24 9.71
C ASN A 182 -1.85 -3.47 9.64
N GLY A 183 -2.55 -3.50 10.77
CA GLY A 183 -4.02 -3.53 10.81
C GLY A 183 -4.63 -2.30 10.14
N GLY A 184 -4.04 -1.12 10.31
CA GLY A 184 -4.43 0.09 9.59
C GLY A 184 -4.13 0.04 8.09
N VAL A 185 -2.95 -0.49 7.72
CA VAL A 185 -2.53 -0.65 6.31
C VAL A 185 -3.41 -1.68 5.59
N LEU A 186 -3.52 -2.88 6.14
CA LEU A 186 -4.33 -3.97 5.58
C LEU A 186 -5.82 -3.61 5.55
N GLY A 187 -6.33 -2.95 6.58
CA GLY A 187 -7.73 -2.51 6.63
C GLY A 187 -8.09 -1.61 5.45
N LYS A 188 -7.18 -0.70 5.08
CA LYS A 188 -7.36 0.13 3.88
C LYS A 188 -7.33 -0.71 2.61
N LEU A 189 -6.32 -1.55 2.42
CA LEU A 189 -6.19 -2.41 1.25
C LEU A 189 -7.40 -3.34 1.10
N TYR A 190 -7.88 -3.89 2.20
CA TYR A 190 -9.05 -4.75 2.22
C TYR A 190 -10.33 -4.00 1.85
N SER A 191 -10.53 -2.79 2.38
CA SER A 191 -11.71 -1.98 2.02
C SER A 191 -11.70 -1.60 0.54
N GLU A 192 -10.55 -1.20 -0.01
CA GLU A 192 -10.39 -0.89 -1.43
C GLU A 192 -10.62 -2.12 -2.32
N THR A 193 -10.18 -3.31 -1.89
CA THR A 193 -10.44 -4.56 -2.60
C THR A 193 -11.94 -4.85 -2.69
N LEU A 194 -12.68 -4.68 -1.59
CA LEU A 194 -14.13 -4.86 -1.60
C LEU A 194 -14.85 -3.82 -2.45
N GLU A 195 -14.33 -2.60 -2.52
CA GLU A 195 -14.90 -1.53 -3.34
C GLU A 195 -14.72 -1.77 -4.86
N ASN A 196 -13.66 -2.49 -5.25
CA ASN A 196 -13.31 -2.76 -6.64
C ASN A 196 -13.83 -4.10 -7.19
N VAL A 197 -14.68 -4.81 -6.46
CA VAL A 197 -15.28 -6.08 -6.91
C VAL A 197 -16.26 -5.82 -8.08
N ASP A 198 -16.30 -6.74 -9.05
CA ASP A 198 -17.27 -6.68 -10.16
C ASP A 198 -18.71 -6.73 -9.60
N PRO A 199 -19.55 -5.73 -9.90
CA PRO A 199 -20.93 -5.67 -9.40
C PRO A 199 -21.86 -6.72 -10.06
N ARG A 200 -21.54 -7.23 -11.25
CA ARG A 200 -22.43 -8.11 -12.03
C ARG A 200 -22.85 -9.38 -11.30
N PRO A 201 -21.98 -10.17 -10.67
CA PRO A 201 -22.39 -11.34 -9.88
C PRO A 201 -23.26 -10.97 -8.68
N ILE A 202 -23.02 -9.81 -8.10
CA ILE A 202 -23.79 -9.28 -6.97
C ILE A 202 -25.21 -8.92 -7.40
N GLU A 203 -25.35 -8.21 -8.51
CA GLU A 203 -26.65 -7.84 -9.11
C GLU A 203 -27.45 -9.08 -9.53
N ALA A 204 -26.79 -10.10 -10.09
CA ALA A 204 -27.44 -11.38 -10.43
C ALA A 204 -28.02 -12.07 -9.19
N LEU A 205 -27.28 -12.11 -8.08
CA LEU A 205 -27.78 -12.67 -6.82
C LEU A 205 -28.90 -11.82 -6.22
N GLN A 206 -28.86 -10.50 -6.36
CA GLN A 206 -29.96 -9.63 -5.94
C GLN A 206 -31.23 -9.88 -6.74
N ALA A 207 -31.12 -10.10 -8.05
CA ALA A 207 -32.25 -10.41 -8.92
C ALA A 207 -32.96 -11.73 -8.55
N THR A 208 -32.24 -12.68 -7.95
CA THR A 208 -32.85 -13.95 -7.43
C THR A 208 -33.51 -13.77 -6.07
N GLY A 209 -33.49 -12.58 -5.47
CA GLY A 209 -34.01 -12.34 -4.12
C GLY A 209 -33.11 -12.89 -3.00
N ALA A 210 -31.83 -13.13 -3.27
CA ALA A 210 -30.91 -13.62 -2.26
C ALA A 210 -30.75 -12.64 -1.10
N GLY A 211 -30.67 -13.16 0.12
CA GLY A 211 -30.47 -12.33 1.32
C GLY A 211 -29.08 -11.68 1.34
N ARG A 212 -28.95 -10.56 2.03
CA ARG A 212 -27.73 -9.73 2.11
C ARG A 212 -26.49 -10.51 2.53
N PHE A 213 -26.63 -11.41 3.52
CA PHE A 213 -25.54 -12.25 3.98
C PHE A 213 -25.10 -13.27 2.90
N SER A 214 -26.04 -13.82 2.14
CA SER A 214 -25.76 -14.71 1.02
C SER A 214 -25.04 -13.97 -0.10
N ILE A 215 -25.43 -12.74 -0.41
CA ILE A 215 -24.76 -11.89 -1.41
C ILE A 215 -23.32 -11.58 -0.96
N PHE A 216 -23.10 -11.26 0.30
CA PHE A 216 -21.75 -11.07 0.84
C PHE A 216 -20.91 -12.33 0.72
N LEU A 217 -21.44 -13.46 1.18
CA LEU A 217 -20.68 -14.72 1.27
C LEU A 217 -20.42 -15.36 -0.10
N TYR A 218 -21.38 -15.32 -1.03
CA TYR A 218 -21.27 -15.98 -2.33
C TYR A 218 -21.00 -15.05 -3.49
N GLY A 219 -21.33 -13.77 -3.38
CA GLY A 219 -21.11 -12.77 -4.44
C GLY A 219 -19.83 -11.99 -4.25
N LEU A 220 -19.61 -11.42 -3.07
CA LEU A 220 -18.54 -10.46 -2.83
C LEU A 220 -17.26 -11.11 -2.29
N LEU A 221 -17.38 -11.92 -1.24
CA LEU A 221 -16.22 -12.50 -0.56
C LEU A 221 -15.37 -13.42 -1.48
N PRO A 222 -15.92 -14.31 -2.32
CA PRO A 222 -15.09 -15.17 -3.16
C PRO A 222 -14.27 -14.42 -4.20
N GLN A 223 -14.78 -13.29 -4.68
CA GLN A 223 -14.05 -12.44 -5.62
C GLN A 223 -12.91 -11.67 -4.95
N ALA A 224 -13.14 -11.16 -3.73
CA ALA A 224 -12.17 -10.39 -2.97
C ALA A 224 -11.10 -11.27 -2.30
N PHE A 225 -11.46 -12.48 -1.87
CA PHE A 225 -10.64 -13.35 -1.02
C PHE A 225 -9.23 -13.63 -1.54
N PRO A 226 -9.00 -13.93 -2.83
CA PRO A 226 -7.65 -14.18 -3.34
C PRO A 226 -6.74 -12.95 -3.16
N GLN A 227 -7.29 -11.76 -3.35
CA GLN A 227 -6.53 -10.52 -3.20
C GLN A 227 -6.31 -10.13 -1.73
N LEU A 228 -7.32 -10.36 -0.87
CA LEU A 228 -7.15 -10.20 0.58
C LEU A 228 -6.04 -11.11 1.12
N LEU A 229 -6.03 -12.37 0.67
CA LEU A 229 -5.00 -13.33 1.04
C LEU A 229 -3.62 -12.90 0.53
N ALA A 230 -3.52 -12.44 -0.71
CA ALA A 230 -2.27 -11.94 -1.27
C ALA A 230 -1.69 -10.78 -0.44
N TYR A 231 -2.51 -9.81 -0.06
CA TYR A 231 -2.08 -8.70 0.79
C TYR A 231 -1.69 -9.14 2.21
N THR A 232 -2.30 -10.18 2.73
CA THR A 232 -1.94 -10.73 4.06
C THR A 232 -0.57 -11.40 4.05
N LEU A 233 -0.21 -12.05 2.93
CA LEU A 233 1.04 -12.81 2.79
C LEU A 233 2.22 -11.97 2.28
N TYR A 234 1.94 -10.80 1.70
CA TYR A 234 2.95 -9.86 1.25
C TYR A 234 3.43 -8.94 2.37
#